data_2b70550ac182feb35ef4d4bf833310b8
#
_entry.id   2b70550ac182feb35ef4d4bf833310b8
#
_cell.length_a   1.000
_cell.length_b   1.000
_cell.length_c   1.000
_cell.angle_alpha   90.00
_cell.angle_beta   90.00
_cell.angle_gamma   90.00
#
_symmetry.space_group_name_H-M   'P 1'
#
loop_
_entity.id
_entity.type
_entity.pdbx_description
1 polymer ?
#
loop_
_entity_poly.entity_id
_entity_poly.type
_entity_poly.pdbx_seq_one_letter_code
_entity_poly.pdbx_strand_id
1 'polypeptide(L)'
;MNFFSDHRSKWIGRNGETFHSVDSPVLPAPYFRKVFPCANPAGVKIAICGLGYYELFINGRKVSENVLDPIVSQYDRRVRYVVHDLSDYLNAGENVIGVILGNGWYNCHTPEVWNFYHAAWRDYPRLLVEIKSENEEILRSNTSWKVTEGPIVFDGLRNGEHYDARLELGGWLSPAYDDSAWGNAKITAPPGGFLEAQTAAPCRITGTVEMKKINMFDVYDAGMNITGHARITVEGKAGAKVTLRYAERLTADGELSTYSQDKFIKGGDFQTDRYTLKGDGIEVWEPRFTYHGFQYVHAAVTGDCKISTLEARLVSSDLKSVGSFTCSSEMLNRLQDCTRRSYLSNFTGIPTDCPHREKNAWTGDAQLAVETGLFNFDGARSYKQWIDSFRDAQRPSGQLPGIIPNAGWNYHCGPAWDCALFV
;
A
#
# COMPACT_ATOMS: atom_id res chain seq x y z
N MET A 1 9.92 24.65 -0.28
CA MET A 1 11.15 23.83 -0.09
C MET A 1 11.37 22.97 -1.31
N ASN A 2 12.60 22.88 -1.80
CA ASN A 2 12.97 21.99 -2.89
C ASN A 2 13.74 20.79 -2.28
N PHE A 3 13.14 19.60 -2.32
CA PHE A 3 13.72 18.39 -1.74
C PHE A 3 14.57 17.65 -2.76
N PHE A 4 15.61 16.96 -2.27
CA PHE A 4 16.51 16.10 -3.05
C PHE A 4 17.30 16.80 -4.17
N SER A 5 17.35 18.12 -4.18
CA SER A 5 17.97 18.91 -5.27
C SER A 5 19.50 18.84 -5.31
N ASP A 6 20.13 18.52 -4.18
CA ASP A 6 21.60 18.47 -4.05
C ASP A 6 22.19 17.06 -4.16
N HIS A 7 21.34 16.05 -4.39
CA HIS A 7 21.72 14.62 -4.54
C HIS A 7 22.53 14.03 -3.36
N ARG A 8 22.52 14.67 -2.18
CA ARG A 8 23.26 14.20 -1.00
C ARG A 8 22.51 13.09 -0.24
N SER A 9 21.16 13.10 -0.23
CA SER A 9 20.37 11.98 0.28
C SER A 9 20.61 10.73 -0.56
N LYS A 10 20.79 9.59 0.08
CA LYS A 10 21.13 8.33 -0.61
C LYS A 10 19.98 7.34 -0.48
N TRP A 11 19.71 6.62 -1.56
CA TRP A 11 18.88 5.43 -1.48
C TRP A 11 19.53 4.41 -0.58
N ILE A 12 18.82 3.94 0.43
CA ILE A 12 19.31 2.96 1.39
C ILE A 12 18.43 1.72 1.42
N GLY A 13 19.05 0.58 1.63
CA GLY A 13 18.42 -0.72 1.79
C GLY A 13 19.10 -1.52 2.90
N ARG A 14 18.66 -2.77 3.10
CA ARG A 14 19.35 -3.68 4.01
C ARG A 14 20.78 -3.96 3.57
N ASN A 15 21.65 -4.24 4.54
CA ASN A 15 22.99 -4.73 4.27
C ASN A 15 22.95 -6.26 4.03
N GLY A 16 23.83 -6.74 3.13
CA GLY A 16 23.96 -8.17 2.82
C GLY A 16 22.99 -8.71 1.78
N GLU A 17 22.01 -7.93 1.33
CA GLU A 17 21.03 -8.36 0.34
C GLU A 17 21.41 -7.91 -1.08
N THR A 18 21.29 -8.83 -2.02
CA THR A 18 21.48 -8.53 -3.45
C THR A 18 20.32 -9.17 -4.21
N PHE A 19 19.62 -8.34 -4.95
CA PHE A 19 18.61 -8.82 -5.89
C PHE A 19 19.31 -9.28 -7.18
N HIS A 20 19.23 -10.56 -7.48
CA HIS A 20 19.94 -11.16 -8.63
C HIS A 20 19.02 -11.41 -9.81
N SER A 21 17.78 -11.80 -9.55
CA SER A 21 16.82 -12.18 -10.55
C SER A 21 15.40 -12.24 -9.99
N VAL A 22 14.45 -12.58 -10.84
CA VAL A 22 13.07 -12.82 -10.46
C VAL A 22 12.91 -13.93 -9.39
N ASP A 23 13.86 -14.86 -9.31
CA ASP A 23 13.86 -15.97 -8.34
C ASP A 23 14.51 -15.59 -6.99
N SER A 24 14.91 -14.33 -6.81
CA SER A 24 15.43 -13.86 -5.53
C SER A 24 14.38 -14.08 -4.42
N PRO A 25 14.79 -14.52 -3.21
CA PRO A 25 13.86 -14.84 -2.13
C PRO A 25 13.02 -13.63 -1.72
N VAL A 26 11.79 -13.89 -1.29
CA VAL A 26 10.97 -12.89 -0.62
C VAL A 26 11.50 -12.73 0.80
N LEU A 27 11.75 -11.50 1.20
CA LEU A 27 12.33 -11.17 2.48
C LEU A 27 11.29 -10.47 3.37
N PRO A 28 11.39 -10.60 4.71
CA PRO A 28 10.54 -9.85 5.62
C PRO A 28 10.68 -8.34 5.41
N ALA A 29 9.66 -7.57 5.77
CA ALA A 29 9.67 -6.11 5.66
C ALA A 29 10.84 -5.49 6.44
N PRO A 30 11.63 -4.57 5.85
CA PRO A 30 12.72 -3.91 6.56
C PRO A 30 12.18 -2.77 7.44
N TYR A 31 12.70 -2.72 8.65
CA TYR A 31 12.48 -1.68 9.66
C TYR A 31 13.71 -0.80 9.77
N PHE A 32 13.58 0.47 9.39
CA PHE A 32 14.65 1.47 9.46
C PHE A 32 14.47 2.37 10.67
N ARG A 33 15.59 2.74 11.31
CA ARG A 33 15.57 3.61 12.48
C ARG A 33 16.77 4.58 12.46
N LYS A 34 16.52 5.82 12.93
CA LYS A 34 17.57 6.80 13.15
C LYS A 34 17.20 7.75 14.29
N VAL A 35 18.12 7.93 15.23
CA VAL A 35 18.05 9.02 16.22
C VAL A 35 18.72 10.25 15.65
N PHE A 36 18.12 11.42 15.84
CA PHE A 36 18.63 12.70 15.33
C PHE A 36 18.20 13.88 16.19
N PRO A 37 19.01 14.95 16.28
CA PRO A 37 18.65 16.17 16.97
C PRO A 37 17.78 17.07 16.09
N CYS A 38 16.90 17.87 16.71
CA CYS A 38 16.18 18.97 16.10
C CYS A 38 16.17 20.17 17.07
N ALA A 39 16.75 21.29 16.69
CA ALA A 39 16.82 22.45 17.55
C ALA A 39 15.47 23.20 17.61
N ASN A 40 14.81 23.35 16.45
CA ASN A 40 13.53 24.02 16.31
C ASN A 40 12.57 23.19 15.43
N PRO A 41 11.50 22.61 15.98
CA PRO A 41 10.51 21.83 15.22
C PRO A 41 9.64 22.63 14.25
N ALA A 42 9.53 23.95 14.45
CA ALA A 42 8.61 24.77 13.67
C ALA A 42 8.95 24.81 12.18
N GLY A 43 7.98 24.49 11.33
CA GLY A 43 8.12 24.50 9.88
C GLY A 43 9.01 23.39 9.30
N VAL A 44 9.37 22.39 10.12
CA VAL A 44 10.14 21.23 9.66
C VAL A 44 9.27 20.30 8.83
N LYS A 45 9.77 19.89 7.67
CA LYS A 45 9.11 18.95 6.77
C LYS A 45 10.03 17.79 6.41
N ILE A 46 9.41 16.66 6.13
CA ILE A 46 10.07 15.48 5.56
C ILE A 46 9.60 15.25 4.14
N ALA A 47 10.54 14.97 3.24
CA ALA A 47 10.26 14.28 1.99
C ALA A 47 10.70 12.82 2.13
N ILE A 48 9.80 11.88 1.83
CA ILE A 48 10.05 10.46 1.98
C ILE A 48 9.57 9.68 0.76
N CYS A 49 10.37 8.74 0.31
CA CYS A 49 9.99 7.72 -0.66
C CYS A 49 10.40 6.34 -0.13
N GLY A 50 9.42 5.48 0.08
CA GLY A 50 9.63 4.05 0.22
C GLY A 50 9.31 3.39 -1.13
N LEU A 51 10.31 2.81 -1.78
CA LEU A 51 10.05 2.01 -2.99
C LEU A 51 9.35 0.71 -2.59
N GLY A 52 8.15 0.56 -3.12
CA GLY A 52 7.08 -0.26 -2.62
C GLY A 52 6.08 0.62 -1.86
N TYR A 53 5.95 0.42 -0.59
CA TYR A 53 5.15 1.24 0.33
C TYR A 53 5.94 1.57 1.59
N TYR A 54 5.48 2.56 2.37
CA TYR A 54 6.08 2.84 3.67
C TYR A 54 5.03 3.18 4.74
N GLU A 55 5.38 2.93 5.99
CA GLU A 55 4.82 3.60 7.16
C GLU A 55 5.90 4.40 7.87
N LEU A 56 5.56 5.64 8.24
CA LEU A 56 6.47 6.60 8.87
C LEU A 56 6.04 6.90 10.30
N PHE A 57 7.02 6.88 11.20
CA PHE A 57 6.84 7.19 12.63
C PHE A 57 7.87 8.21 13.09
N ILE A 58 7.43 9.15 13.94
CA ILE A 58 8.30 10.07 14.69
C ILE A 58 7.94 9.95 16.17
N ASN A 59 8.93 9.67 17.02
CA ASN A 59 8.78 9.59 18.47
C ASN A 59 7.62 8.68 18.92
N GLY A 60 7.44 7.53 18.26
CA GLY A 60 6.38 6.57 18.55
C GLY A 60 5.01 6.88 17.93
N ARG A 61 4.85 8.01 17.27
CA ARG A 61 3.59 8.44 16.64
C ARG A 61 3.66 8.22 15.13
N LYS A 62 2.65 7.56 14.56
CA LYS A 62 2.51 7.47 13.09
C LYS A 62 2.28 8.85 12.49
N VAL A 63 3.05 9.19 11.46
CA VAL A 63 2.93 10.46 10.74
C VAL A 63 1.93 10.30 9.61
N SER A 64 0.76 10.87 9.77
CA SER A 64 -0.35 10.81 8.83
C SER A 64 -1.21 9.52 8.86
N GLU A 65 -2.45 9.68 8.42
CA GLU A 65 -3.42 8.58 8.25
C GLU A 65 -3.35 7.94 6.85
N ASN A 66 -2.36 8.31 6.06
CA ASN A 66 -2.18 7.73 4.74
C ASN A 66 -1.80 6.25 4.85
N VAL A 67 -2.27 5.46 3.89
CA VAL A 67 -1.90 4.05 3.71
C VAL A 67 -1.42 3.86 2.27
N LEU A 68 -0.59 2.85 2.02
CA LEU A 68 -0.12 2.48 0.68
C LEU A 68 0.57 3.64 -0.07
N ASP A 69 1.28 4.52 0.63
CA ASP A 69 2.13 5.57 0.06
C ASP A 69 3.55 5.06 -0.24
N PRO A 70 4.20 5.59 -1.28
CA PRO A 70 3.68 6.48 -2.32
C PRO A 70 2.87 5.71 -3.36
N ILE A 71 2.02 6.45 -4.08
CA ILE A 71 1.26 5.89 -5.20
C ILE A 71 2.21 5.38 -6.29
N VAL A 72 1.84 4.24 -6.89
CA VAL A 72 2.62 3.59 -7.95
C VAL A 72 2.91 4.54 -9.12
N SER A 73 4.10 4.40 -9.70
CA SER A 73 4.55 5.10 -10.90
C SER A 73 5.38 4.17 -11.78
N GLN A 74 5.78 4.64 -12.95
CA GLN A 74 6.76 3.98 -13.80
C GLN A 74 8.16 4.21 -13.21
N TYR A 75 8.59 3.36 -12.26
CA TYR A 75 9.74 3.61 -11.39
C TYR A 75 11.08 3.82 -12.12
N ASP A 76 11.25 3.29 -13.33
CA ASP A 76 12.42 3.53 -14.18
C ASP A 76 12.35 4.88 -14.95
N ARG A 77 11.22 5.59 -14.87
CA ARG A 77 10.99 6.90 -15.49
C ARG A 77 10.69 7.97 -14.46
N ARG A 78 9.86 7.67 -13.47
CA ARG A 78 9.36 8.61 -12.46
C ARG A 78 9.23 7.92 -11.11
N VAL A 79 9.70 8.57 -10.06
CA VAL A 79 9.60 8.09 -8.69
C VAL A 79 8.88 9.12 -7.84
N ARG A 80 7.77 8.76 -7.23
CA ARG A 80 6.98 9.66 -6.38
C ARG A 80 7.52 9.66 -4.96
N TYR A 81 7.63 10.85 -4.36
CA TYR A 81 7.86 11.02 -2.93
C TYR A 81 6.72 11.82 -2.29
N VAL A 82 6.51 11.63 -1.00
CA VAL A 82 5.48 12.32 -0.22
C VAL A 82 6.13 13.32 0.71
N VAL A 83 5.48 14.46 0.92
CA VAL A 83 5.93 15.50 1.85
C VAL A 83 4.97 15.57 3.03
N HIS A 84 5.50 15.43 4.25
CA HIS A 84 4.73 15.62 5.48
C HIS A 84 5.29 16.78 6.30
N ASP A 85 4.41 17.50 7.00
CA ASP A 85 4.79 18.46 8.03
C ASP A 85 5.08 17.70 9.34
N LEU A 86 6.23 17.94 9.93
CA LEU A 86 6.67 17.30 11.17
C LEU A 86 6.59 18.20 12.40
N SER A 87 6.11 19.45 12.25
CA SER A 87 6.12 20.44 13.34
C SER A 87 5.48 19.93 14.64
N ASP A 88 4.39 19.18 14.55
CA ASP A 88 3.64 18.64 15.69
C ASP A 88 4.16 17.27 16.19
N TYR A 89 5.14 16.70 15.53
CA TYR A 89 5.69 15.37 15.83
C TYR A 89 7.07 15.44 16.48
N LEU A 90 7.82 16.52 16.23
CA LEU A 90 9.18 16.69 16.72
C LEU A 90 9.21 17.39 18.08
N ASN A 91 10.24 17.04 18.86
CA ASN A 91 10.62 17.76 20.09
C ASN A 91 11.85 18.61 19.82
N ALA A 92 12.01 19.71 20.56
CA ALA A 92 13.32 20.36 20.67
C ALA A 92 14.28 19.42 21.40
N GLY A 93 15.42 19.09 20.76
CA GLY A 93 16.38 18.11 21.26
C GLY A 93 16.36 16.81 20.46
N GLU A 94 16.49 15.68 21.13
CA GLU A 94 16.61 14.35 20.51
C GLU A 94 15.25 13.81 20.04
N ASN A 95 15.24 13.23 18.85
CA ASN A 95 14.08 12.60 18.21
C ASN A 95 14.49 11.27 17.59
N VAL A 96 13.49 10.41 17.35
CA VAL A 96 13.67 9.17 16.61
C VAL A 96 12.70 9.11 15.42
N ILE A 97 13.23 8.75 14.27
CA ILE A 97 12.44 8.36 13.09
C ILE A 97 12.48 6.85 12.93
N GLY A 98 11.33 6.26 12.68
CA GLY A 98 11.16 4.87 12.29
C GLY A 98 10.41 4.76 10.96
N VAL A 99 10.86 3.88 10.07
CA VAL A 99 10.21 3.61 8.80
C VAL A 99 10.13 2.12 8.57
N ILE A 100 8.94 1.64 8.22
CA ILE A 100 8.71 0.25 7.78
C ILE A 100 8.45 0.30 6.28
N LEU A 101 9.07 -0.59 5.50
CA LEU A 101 8.80 -0.68 4.06
C LEU A 101 8.07 -1.97 3.71
N GLY A 102 7.12 -1.87 2.78
CA GLY A 102 6.45 -3.00 2.13
C GLY A 102 6.89 -3.17 0.67
N ASN A 103 6.63 -4.32 0.09
CA ASN A 103 6.99 -4.65 -1.29
C ASN A 103 6.17 -3.84 -2.33
N GLY A 104 4.86 -3.72 -2.13
CA GLY A 104 3.95 -2.98 -3.00
C GLY A 104 4.11 -3.31 -4.49
N TRP A 105 3.98 -2.30 -5.34
CA TRP A 105 4.17 -2.41 -6.79
C TRP A 105 5.63 -2.44 -7.23
N TYR A 106 6.55 -1.94 -6.40
CA TYR A 106 7.97 -1.91 -6.73
C TYR A 106 8.58 -3.31 -6.76
N ASN A 107 8.20 -4.16 -5.81
CA ASN A 107 8.63 -5.55 -5.74
C ASN A 107 7.44 -6.51 -5.85
N CYS A 108 6.77 -6.52 -6.99
CA CYS A 108 5.78 -7.55 -7.31
C CYS A 108 6.48 -8.91 -7.49
N HIS A 109 6.73 -9.61 -6.38
CA HIS A 109 7.51 -10.85 -6.38
C HIS A 109 6.71 -12.11 -6.71
N THR A 110 5.37 -12.00 -6.76
CA THR A 110 4.50 -13.13 -7.10
C THR A 110 4.32 -13.24 -8.60
N PRO A 111 4.57 -14.41 -9.22
CA PRO A 111 4.30 -14.62 -10.63
C PRO A 111 2.81 -14.39 -10.95
N GLU A 112 2.57 -13.62 -12.00
CA GLU A 112 1.23 -13.25 -12.49
C GLU A 112 1.25 -13.01 -14.02
N VAL A 113 0.08 -12.75 -14.60
CA VAL A 113 -0.04 -12.69 -16.07
C VAL A 113 0.25 -11.30 -16.67
N TRP A 114 0.40 -10.24 -15.87
CA TRP A 114 0.59 -8.85 -16.33
C TRP A 114 2.04 -8.39 -16.37
N ASN A 115 2.98 -9.30 -16.10
CA ASN A 115 4.42 -9.09 -16.23
C ASN A 115 5.09 -8.19 -15.18
N PHE A 116 4.41 -7.73 -14.14
CA PHE A 116 5.05 -6.95 -13.06
C PHE A 116 6.11 -7.74 -12.30
N TYR A 117 5.97 -9.06 -12.26
CA TYR A 117 6.97 -9.99 -11.75
C TYR A 117 8.33 -9.87 -12.48
N HIS A 118 8.33 -9.44 -13.74
CA HIS A 118 9.50 -9.22 -14.58
C HIS A 118 9.82 -7.74 -14.82
N ALA A 119 9.22 -6.82 -14.06
CA ALA A 119 9.46 -5.40 -14.24
C ALA A 119 10.94 -5.06 -14.14
N ALA A 120 11.45 -4.26 -15.08
CA ALA A 120 12.87 -3.90 -15.15
C ALA A 120 13.38 -3.13 -13.93
N TRP A 121 12.48 -2.46 -13.22
CA TRP A 121 12.81 -1.73 -11.99
C TRP A 121 12.75 -2.59 -10.72
N ARG A 122 12.23 -3.82 -10.81
CA ARG A 122 11.98 -4.67 -9.63
C ARG A 122 13.26 -4.93 -8.84
N ASP A 123 13.20 -4.66 -7.55
CA ASP A 123 14.26 -4.90 -6.58
C ASP A 123 13.66 -4.95 -5.17
N TYR A 124 14.47 -5.21 -4.15
CA TYR A 124 14.05 -5.11 -2.76
C TYR A 124 13.66 -3.67 -2.37
N PRO A 125 12.72 -3.49 -1.43
CA PRO A 125 12.30 -2.17 -0.97
C PRO A 125 13.47 -1.28 -0.54
N ARG A 126 13.42 0.01 -0.89
CA ARG A 126 14.46 1.00 -0.63
C ARG A 126 13.86 2.28 -0.06
N LEU A 127 14.64 2.96 0.74
CA LEU A 127 14.25 4.19 1.43
C LEU A 127 15.07 5.38 0.95
N LEU A 128 14.39 6.51 0.72
CA LEU A 128 15.01 7.82 0.52
C LEU A 128 14.32 8.84 1.42
N VAL A 129 15.09 9.58 2.22
CA VAL A 129 14.58 10.57 3.19
C VAL A 129 15.41 11.83 3.17
N GLU A 130 14.71 12.98 3.26
CA GLU A 130 15.30 14.28 3.59
C GLU A 130 14.36 15.03 4.55
N ILE A 131 14.88 15.43 5.73
CA ILE A 131 14.19 16.28 6.70
C ILE A 131 14.89 17.63 6.75
N LYS A 132 14.12 18.71 6.59
CA LYS A 132 14.63 20.08 6.66
C LYS A 132 13.58 21.11 7.06
N SER A 133 14.04 22.23 7.58
CA SER A 133 13.33 23.49 7.64
C SER A 133 13.63 24.35 6.41
N GLU A 134 13.13 25.60 6.35
CA GLU A 134 13.52 26.53 5.29
C GLU A 134 15.02 26.89 5.33
N ASN A 135 15.62 26.88 6.53
CA ASN A 135 16.96 27.39 6.76
C ASN A 135 18.00 26.31 7.05
N GLU A 136 17.58 25.09 7.35
CA GLU A 136 18.49 24.04 7.85
C GLU A 136 18.08 22.66 7.33
N GLU A 137 19.09 21.89 6.93
CA GLU A 137 18.95 20.46 6.73
C GLU A 137 19.20 19.72 8.05
N ILE A 138 18.24 18.91 8.47
CA ILE A 138 18.22 18.25 9.77
C ILE A 138 18.67 16.79 9.66
N LEU A 139 18.14 16.07 8.68
CA LEU A 139 18.43 14.65 8.48
C LEU A 139 18.31 14.22 7.01
N ARG A 140 19.14 13.28 6.61
CA ARG A 140 19.04 12.58 5.32
C ARG A 140 19.26 11.08 5.47
N SER A 141 18.81 10.30 4.52
CA SER A 141 19.12 8.89 4.43
C SER A 141 20.56 8.66 3.98
N ASN A 142 21.27 7.81 4.73
CA ASN A 142 22.66 7.41 4.49
C ASN A 142 22.99 6.12 5.28
N THR A 143 24.24 5.68 5.25
CA THR A 143 24.70 4.44 5.92
C THR A 143 24.69 4.50 7.44
N SER A 144 24.44 5.64 8.07
CA SER A 144 24.35 5.73 9.54
C SER A 144 22.96 5.33 10.08
N TRP A 145 22.01 5.03 9.20
CA TRP A 145 20.72 4.48 9.61
C TRP A 145 20.86 3.02 10.02
N LYS A 146 20.08 2.63 11.01
CA LYS A 146 19.94 1.25 11.45
C LYS A 146 18.81 0.56 10.71
N VAL A 147 18.98 -0.74 10.45
CA VAL A 147 17.97 -1.55 9.76
C VAL A 147 17.94 -2.97 10.34
N THR A 148 16.72 -3.52 10.48
CA THR A 148 16.48 -4.90 10.91
C THR A 148 15.24 -5.47 10.25
N GLU A 149 14.93 -6.73 10.52
CA GLU A 149 13.65 -7.35 10.23
C GLU A 149 12.67 -7.16 11.40
N GLY A 150 11.38 -7.29 11.12
CA GLY A 150 10.33 -7.19 12.11
C GLY A 150 9.22 -8.22 11.90
N PRO A 151 8.05 -7.99 12.50
CA PRO A 151 6.94 -8.94 12.51
C PRO A 151 6.26 -9.18 11.15
N ILE A 152 6.41 -8.29 10.17
CA ILE A 152 5.86 -8.52 8.82
C ILE A 152 6.83 -9.46 8.09
N VAL A 153 6.54 -10.75 8.13
CA VAL A 153 7.42 -11.80 7.56
C VAL A 153 7.17 -12.04 6.08
N PHE A 154 6.06 -11.55 5.56
CA PHE A 154 5.70 -11.59 4.14
C PHE A 154 4.68 -10.49 3.86
N ASP A 155 4.82 -9.79 2.74
CA ASP A 155 3.77 -8.97 2.16
C ASP A 155 3.80 -9.07 0.64
N GLY A 156 2.63 -9.11 0.02
CA GLY A 156 2.45 -9.17 -1.41
C GLY A 156 1.14 -8.54 -1.83
N LEU A 157 1.20 -7.64 -2.82
CA LEU A 157 0.07 -6.82 -3.25
C LEU A 157 -1.22 -7.63 -3.53
N ARG A 158 -1.08 -8.83 -4.13
CA ARG A 158 -2.21 -9.70 -4.51
C ARG A 158 -2.39 -10.91 -3.60
N ASN A 159 -1.37 -11.20 -2.80
CA ASN A 159 -1.35 -12.36 -1.91
C ASN A 159 -1.91 -12.04 -0.53
N GLY A 160 -1.45 -10.95 0.07
CA GLY A 160 -1.78 -10.58 1.44
C GLY A 160 -0.55 -10.27 2.28
N GLU A 161 -0.72 -10.18 3.59
CA GLU A 161 0.33 -9.93 4.56
C GLU A 161 0.37 -11.04 5.61
N HIS A 162 1.58 -11.50 5.97
CA HIS A 162 1.78 -12.42 7.08
C HIS A 162 2.55 -11.72 8.20
N TYR A 163 1.97 -11.71 9.38
CA TYR A 163 2.50 -11.02 10.56
C TYR A 163 2.71 -12.02 11.71
N ASP A 164 3.89 -12.01 12.28
CA ASP A 164 4.21 -12.77 13.49
C ASP A 164 4.44 -11.83 14.66
N ALA A 165 3.43 -11.66 15.52
CA ALA A 165 3.49 -10.73 16.64
C ALA A 165 4.58 -11.06 17.67
N ARG A 166 5.09 -12.27 17.69
CA ARG A 166 6.21 -12.68 18.56
C ARG A 166 7.52 -12.00 18.19
N LEU A 167 7.61 -11.44 16.96
CA LEU A 167 8.77 -10.71 16.44
C LEU A 167 8.64 -9.20 16.59
N GLU A 168 7.63 -8.72 17.33
CA GLU A 168 7.47 -7.28 17.56
C GLU A 168 8.67 -6.67 18.30
N LEU A 169 9.10 -5.52 17.82
CA LEU A 169 10.26 -4.78 18.32
C LEU A 169 9.80 -3.78 19.39
N GLY A 170 9.55 -4.27 20.62
CA GLY A 170 9.03 -3.43 21.71
C GLY A 170 9.89 -2.20 21.98
N GLY A 171 9.29 -0.99 21.92
CA GLY A 171 9.98 0.25 22.24
C GLY A 171 10.96 0.79 21.17
N TRP A 172 11.07 0.19 20.00
CA TRP A 172 12.02 0.57 18.96
C TRP A 172 11.90 2.02 18.45
N LEU A 173 10.77 2.67 18.72
CA LEU A 173 10.50 4.08 18.39
C LEU A 173 10.82 5.03 19.57
N SER A 174 11.52 4.56 20.60
CA SER A 174 12.07 5.40 21.67
C SER A 174 13.50 5.80 21.33
N PRO A 175 13.92 7.07 21.56
CA PRO A 175 15.33 7.46 21.42
C PRO A 175 16.28 6.61 22.28
N ALA A 176 15.85 6.16 23.45
CA ALA A 176 16.62 5.34 24.38
C ALA A 176 16.68 3.85 24.04
N TYR A 177 16.07 3.41 22.95
CA TYR A 177 16.11 2.00 22.52
C TYR A 177 17.53 1.59 22.09
N ASP A 178 18.00 0.46 22.60
CA ASP A 178 19.27 -0.11 22.18
C ASP A 178 19.16 -0.80 20.80
N ASP A 179 19.67 -0.13 19.77
CA ASP A 179 19.72 -0.63 18.41
C ASP A 179 21.10 -1.18 18.02
N SER A 180 21.95 -1.51 18.99
CA SER A 180 23.31 -2.02 18.75
C SER A 180 23.33 -3.33 17.97
N ALA A 181 22.30 -4.17 18.15
CA ALA A 181 22.13 -5.43 17.43
C ALA A 181 21.62 -5.24 15.98
N TRP A 182 21.14 -4.03 15.62
CA TRP A 182 20.67 -3.77 14.26
C TRP A 182 21.84 -3.55 13.30
N GLY A 183 21.69 -4.03 12.07
CA GLY A 183 22.63 -3.74 11.00
C GLY A 183 22.63 -2.27 10.59
N ASN A 184 23.69 -1.81 9.95
CA ASN A 184 23.68 -0.50 9.28
C ASN A 184 23.09 -0.65 7.88
N ALA A 185 22.32 0.34 7.45
CA ALA A 185 21.82 0.42 6.08
C ALA A 185 22.98 0.53 5.08
N LYS A 186 22.80 -0.02 3.88
CA LYS A 186 23.73 0.15 2.75
C LYS A 186 23.17 1.13 1.72
N ILE A 187 24.04 1.81 1.00
CA ILE A 187 23.66 2.58 -0.19
C ILE A 187 23.27 1.61 -1.31
N THR A 188 22.16 1.89 -1.96
CA THR A 188 21.65 1.13 -3.10
C THR A 188 21.55 2.03 -4.34
N ALA A 189 21.46 1.42 -5.52
CA ALA A 189 21.25 2.17 -6.75
C ALA A 189 19.82 2.74 -6.78
N PRO A 190 19.59 3.90 -7.42
CA PRO A 190 18.24 4.41 -7.69
C PRO A 190 17.51 3.52 -8.72
N PRO A 191 16.18 3.56 -8.77
CA PRO A 191 15.41 2.77 -9.76
C PRO A 191 15.49 3.36 -11.19
N GLY A 192 16.08 4.53 -11.38
CA GLY A 192 16.30 5.17 -12.69
C GLY A 192 15.40 6.37 -12.95
N GLY A 193 14.19 6.41 -12.40
CA GLY A 193 13.26 7.51 -12.59
C GLY A 193 13.66 8.80 -11.84
N PHE A 194 13.25 9.96 -12.38
CA PHE A 194 13.43 11.22 -11.67
C PHE A 194 12.44 11.36 -10.51
N LEU A 195 12.87 12.05 -9.45
CA LEU A 195 12.06 12.27 -8.25
C LEU A 195 11.05 13.41 -8.47
N GLU A 196 9.80 13.16 -8.10
CA GLU A 196 8.72 14.12 -8.14
C GLU A 196 7.76 13.97 -6.96
N ALA A 197 7.29 15.11 -6.43
CA ALA A 197 6.33 15.09 -5.33
C ALA A 197 4.98 14.50 -5.78
N GLN A 198 4.39 13.63 -4.96
CA GLN A 198 3.04 13.14 -5.15
C GLN A 198 2.03 14.29 -4.99
N THR A 199 1.12 14.44 -5.93
CA THR A 199 0.06 15.46 -5.92
C THR A 199 -1.34 14.86 -5.87
N ALA A 200 -1.49 13.59 -6.24
CA ALA A 200 -2.74 12.86 -6.16
C ALA A 200 -3.24 12.72 -4.71
N ALA A 201 -4.54 12.55 -4.55
CA ALA A 201 -5.14 12.26 -3.26
C ALA A 201 -4.53 10.97 -2.66
N PRO A 202 -4.12 10.98 -1.39
CA PRO A 202 -3.55 9.80 -0.75
C PRO A 202 -4.61 8.71 -0.57
N CYS A 203 -4.18 7.46 -0.47
CA CYS A 203 -5.04 6.40 0.00
C CYS A 203 -5.23 6.50 1.50
N ARG A 204 -6.46 6.23 1.97
CA ARG A 204 -6.82 6.23 3.39
C ARG A 204 -7.80 5.12 3.72
N ILE A 205 -7.94 4.84 5.00
CA ILE A 205 -9.07 4.08 5.52
C ILE A 205 -10.25 5.06 5.57
N THR A 206 -11.21 4.89 4.65
CA THR A 206 -12.34 5.80 4.45
C THR A 206 -13.60 5.37 5.17
N GLY A 207 -13.60 4.17 5.77
CA GLY A 207 -14.73 3.66 6.55
C GLY A 207 -14.39 2.33 7.23
N THR A 208 -15.27 1.95 8.15
CA THR A 208 -15.20 0.68 8.88
C THR A 208 -16.59 0.06 8.94
N VAL A 209 -16.68 -1.24 8.69
CA VAL A 209 -17.93 -2.01 8.78
C VAL A 209 -17.69 -3.21 9.68
N GLU A 210 -18.53 -3.38 10.69
CA GLU A 210 -18.53 -4.61 11.51
C GLU A 210 -19.03 -5.78 10.65
N MET A 211 -18.26 -6.86 10.59
CA MET A 211 -18.62 -8.04 9.82
C MET A 211 -19.40 -9.04 10.69
N LYS A 212 -20.43 -9.63 10.13
CA LYS A 212 -21.28 -10.60 10.82
C LYS A 212 -20.95 -12.01 10.40
N LYS A 213 -20.72 -12.91 11.36
CA LYS A 213 -20.59 -14.34 11.09
C LYS A 213 -21.93 -14.88 10.56
N ILE A 214 -21.89 -15.53 9.40
CA ILE A 214 -23.12 -15.95 8.69
C ILE A 214 -23.32 -17.47 8.66
N ASN A 215 -22.27 -18.28 8.94
CA ASN A 215 -22.38 -19.74 8.90
C ASN A 215 -21.40 -20.43 9.83
N MET A 216 -21.52 -21.78 9.89
CA MET A 216 -20.65 -22.64 10.72
C MET A 216 -19.21 -22.78 10.19
N PHE A 217 -18.93 -22.35 8.97
CA PHE A 217 -17.59 -22.40 8.36
C PHE A 217 -16.73 -21.16 8.66
N ASP A 218 -17.05 -20.40 9.71
CA ASP A 218 -16.34 -19.18 10.09
C ASP A 218 -16.24 -18.13 8.96
N VAL A 219 -17.29 -18.04 8.15
CA VAL A 219 -17.46 -17.01 7.13
C VAL A 219 -18.20 -15.81 7.71
N TYR A 220 -17.64 -14.62 7.46
CA TYR A 220 -18.16 -13.32 7.86
C TYR A 220 -18.55 -12.52 6.65
N ASP A 221 -19.63 -11.74 6.74
CA ASP A 221 -20.20 -10.92 5.68
C ASP A 221 -20.14 -9.43 6.07
N ALA A 222 -19.57 -8.59 5.20
CA ALA A 222 -19.59 -7.13 5.31
C ALA A 222 -20.93 -6.51 4.86
N GLY A 223 -21.84 -7.31 4.28
CA GLY A 223 -23.12 -6.85 3.74
C GLY A 223 -23.02 -6.06 2.43
N MET A 224 -21.81 -5.84 1.93
CA MET A 224 -21.53 -5.16 0.67
C MET A 224 -20.16 -5.54 0.13
N ASN A 225 -19.98 -5.47 -1.20
CA ASN A 225 -18.66 -5.61 -1.81
C ASN A 225 -17.83 -4.34 -1.60
N ILE A 226 -16.60 -4.48 -1.16
CA ILE A 226 -15.69 -3.40 -0.76
C ILE A 226 -14.26 -3.66 -1.22
N THR A 227 -13.46 -2.61 -1.15
CA THR A 227 -11.99 -2.67 -1.26
C THR A 227 -11.37 -2.30 0.08
N GLY A 228 -10.42 -3.11 0.55
CA GLY A 228 -9.75 -2.89 1.82
C GLY A 228 -9.18 -4.15 2.44
N HIS A 229 -9.24 -4.26 3.74
CA HIS A 229 -8.75 -5.42 4.49
C HIS A 229 -9.57 -5.64 5.78
N ALA A 230 -9.38 -6.78 6.43
CA ALA A 230 -9.98 -7.02 7.72
C ALA A 230 -9.10 -6.54 8.87
N ARG A 231 -9.74 -6.06 9.94
CA ARG A 231 -9.13 -5.83 11.26
C ARG A 231 -9.72 -6.82 12.24
N ILE A 232 -8.87 -7.53 12.97
CA ILE A 232 -9.28 -8.50 13.98
C ILE A 232 -8.92 -8.01 15.38
N THR A 233 -9.80 -8.34 16.34
CA THR A 233 -9.46 -8.39 17.76
C THR A 233 -9.47 -9.85 18.17
N VAL A 234 -8.36 -10.35 18.72
CA VAL A 234 -8.14 -11.76 19.01
C VAL A 234 -7.46 -11.93 20.36
N GLU A 235 -7.75 -13.02 21.03
CA GLU A 235 -7.10 -13.42 22.29
C GLU A 235 -6.75 -14.90 22.20
N GLY A 236 -5.57 -15.29 22.73
CA GLY A 236 -5.14 -16.66 22.70
C GLY A 236 -3.69 -16.87 23.12
N LYS A 237 -3.19 -18.09 22.91
CA LYS A 237 -1.82 -18.46 23.25
C LYS A 237 -0.82 -18.07 22.19
N ALA A 238 0.41 -17.80 22.62
CA ALA A 238 1.53 -17.54 21.72
C ALA A 238 1.69 -18.65 20.69
N GLY A 239 1.83 -18.25 19.41
CA GLY A 239 1.97 -19.15 18.28
C GLY A 239 0.65 -19.67 17.68
N ALA A 240 -0.50 -19.42 18.33
CA ALA A 240 -1.79 -19.61 17.68
C ALA A 240 -1.93 -18.68 16.47
N LYS A 241 -2.71 -19.08 15.45
CA LYS A 241 -2.77 -18.36 14.17
C LYS A 241 -4.20 -18.09 13.73
N VAL A 242 -4.40 -16.91 13.17
CA VAL A 242 -5.60 -16.55 12.40
C VAL A 242 -5.21 -16.43 10.93
N THR A 243 -5.95 -17.09 10.04
CA THR A 243 -5.82 -16.99 8.60
C THR A 243 -7.11 -16.39 8.04
N LEU A 244 -7.00 -15.25 7.38
CA LEU A 244 -8.10 -14.51 6.75
C LEU A 244 -8.01 -14.70 5.24
N ARG A 245 -9.04 -15.29 4.64
CA ARG A 245 -9.18 -15.42 3.18
C ARG A 245 -10.37 -14.58 2.71
N TYR A 246 -10.22 -13.93 1.59
CA TYR A 246 -11.20 -12.95 1.11
C TYR A 246 -11.80 -13.37 -0.22
N ALA A 247 -13.11 -13.17 -0.40
CA ALA A 247 -13.80 -13.38 -1.65
C ALA A 247 -15.02 -12.45 -1.80
N GLU A 248 -15.42 -12.21 -3.04
CA GLU A 248 -16.63 -11.44 -3.37
C GLU A 248 -17.90 -12.30 -3.38
N ARG A 249 -17.76 -13.61 -3.47
CA ARG A 249 -18.88 -14.56 -3.64
C ARG A 249 -18.71 -15.79 -2.77
N LEU A 250 -19.81 -16.44 -2.53
CA LEU A 250 -19.89 -17.77 -1.92
C LEU A 250 -20.28 -18.83 -2.96
N THR A 251 -19.90 -20.07 -2.69
CA THR A 251 -20.45 -21.26 -3.35
C THR A 251 -21.89 -21.51 -2.89
N ALA A 252 -22.58 -22.46 -3.52
CA ALA A 252 -23.92 -22.86 -3.09
C ALA A 252 -23.93 -23.43 -1.65
N ASP A 253 -22.83 -24.00 -1.21
CA ASP A 253 -22.65 -24.58 0.13
C ASP A 253 -22.24 -23.54 1.18
N GLY A 254 -22.05 -22.27 0.79
CA GLY A 254 -21.70 -21.17 1.70
C GLY A 254 -20.21 -21.02 1.99
N GLU A 255 -19.34 -21.68 1.25
CA GLU A 255 -17.88 -21.47 1.30
C GLU A 255 -17.44 -20.33 0.39
N LEU A 256 -16.21 -19.80 0.58
CA LEU A 256 -15.66 -18.78 -0.31
C LEU A 256 -15.46 -19.30 -1.73
N SER A 257 -15.88 -18.52 -2.72
CA SER A 257 -15.66 -18.79 -4.13
C SER A 257 -14.63 -17.83 -4.72
N THR A 258 -13.43 -18.33 -5.03
CA THR A 258 -12.34 -17.57 -5.69
C THR A 258 -12.07 -18.04 -7.12
N TYR A 259 -12.79 -19.06 -7.60
CA TYR A 259 -12.52 -19.80 -8.82
C TYR A 259 -12.24 -18.95 -10.09
N SER A 260 -12.91 -17.80 -10.24
CA SER A 260 -12.70 -16.92 -11.40
C SER A 260 -11.64 -15.83 -11.14
N GLN A 261 -11.15 -15.71 -9.91
CA GLN A 261 -10.30 -14.59 -9.47
C GLN A 261 -8.84 -14.99 -9.30
N ASP A 262 -8.59 -16.18 -8.77
CA ASP A 262 -7.25 -16.64 -8.36
C ASP A 262 -6.39 -17.18 -9.53
N LYS A 263 -6.99 -17.63 -10.61
CA LYS A 263 -6.28 -18.30 -11.71
C LYS A 263 -5.22 -17.45 -12.45
N PHE A 264 -5.28 -16.13 -12.31
CA PHE A 264 -4.31 -15.21 -12.91
C PHE A 264 -3.06 -15.02 -12.07
N ILE A 265 -3.13 -15.39 -10.78
CA ILE A 265 -2.00 -15.38 -9.84
C ILE A 265 -1.36 -16.75 -9.88
N LYS A 266 -0.07 -16.80 -10.24
CA LYS A 266 0.64 -18.05 -10.54
C LYS A 266 1.50 -18.58 -9.40
N GLY A 267 1.52 -17.87 -8.26
CA GLY A 267 2.29 -18.27 -7.08
C GLY A 267 1.74 -17.69 -5.80
N GLY A 268 1.95 -18.41 -4.70
CA GLY A 268 1.46 -18.02 -3.38
C GLY A 268 -0.06 -18.14 -3.21
N ASP A 269 -0.53 -17.80 -2.02
CA ASP A 269 -1.97 -17.76 -1.72
C ASP A 269 -2.59 -16.47 -2.26
N PHE A 270 -3.79 -16.57 -2.80
CA PHE A 270 -4.53 -15.42 -3.30
C PHE A 270 -5.37 -14.79 -2.17
N GLN A 271 -5.27 -13.47 -2.01
CA GLN A 271 -6.02 -12.68 -1.02
C GLN A 271 -6.07 -13.37 0.35
N THR A 272 -4.91 -13.57 0.98
CA THR A 272 -4.81 -14.33 2.24
C THR A 272 -3.89 -13.63 3.23
N ASP A 273 -4.43 -13.14 4.32
CA ASP A 273 -3.65 -12.55 5.42
C ASP A 273 -3.47 -13.58 6.56
N ARG A 274 -2.36 -13.50 7.30
CA ARG A 274 -2.07 -14.37 8.43
C ARG A 274 -1.53 -13.59 9.60
N TYR A 275 -2.08 -13.88 10.77
CA TYR A 275 -1.62 -13.32 12.02
C TYR A 275 -1.22 -14.44 12.98
N THR A 276 0.01 -14.40 13.49
CA THR A 276 0.48 -15.29 14.54
C THR A 276 0.52 -14.52 15.85
N LEU A 277 -0.22 -15.00 16.87
CA LEU A 277 -0.36 -14.34 18.15
C LEU A 277 0.94 -14.39 18.96
N LYS A 278 1.24 -13.32 19.70
CA LYS A 278 2.30 -13.31 20.74
C LYS A 278 1.83 -13.88 22.07
N GLY A 279 0.51 -13.92 22.32
CA GLY A 279 -0.09 -14.48 23.53
C GLY A 279 -0.10 -13.51 24.72
N ASP A 280 -0.21 -12.23 24.46
CA ASP A 280 -0.15 -11.15 25.45
C ASP A 280 -1.53 -10.50 25.67
N GLY A 281 -2.53 -11.33 25.99
CA GLY A 281 -3.90 -10.90 26.22
C GLY A 281 -4.66 -10.58 24.91
N ILE A 282 -5.37 -9.45 24.89
CA ILE A 282 -6.15 -9.02 23.72
C ILE A 282 -5.20 -8.35 22.73
N GLU A 283 -5.14 -8.90 21.52
CA GLU A 283 -4.33 -8.40 20.42
C GLU A 283 -5.24 -7.85 19.32
N VAL A 284 -4.85 -6.71 18.73
CA VAL A 284 -5.55 -6.08 17.60
C VAL A 284 -4.60 -5.97 16.43
N TRP A 285 -5.03 -6.45 15.26
CA TRP A 285 -4.19 -6.43 14.08
C TRP A 285 -4.99 -6.19 12.79
N GLU A 286 -4.37 -5.50 11.85
CA GLU A 286 -4.77 -5.33 10.46
C GLU A 286 -3.51 -5.28 9.57
N PRO A 287 -3.56 -5.77 8.32
CA PRO A 287 -2.42 -5.70 7.39
C PRO A 287 -2.14 -4.26 6.98
N ARG A 288 -0.89 -3.98 6.57
CA ARG A 288 -0.39 -2.63 6.27
C ARG A 288 -0.15 -2.37 4.80
N PHE A 289 0.38 -3.37 4.07
CA PHE A 289 0.94 -3.19 2.74
C PHE A 289 0.19 -3.94 1.64
N THR A 290 -1.06 -4.28 1.91
CA THR A 290 -1.96 -4.94 0.96
C THR A 290 -3.38 -4.41 1.10
N TYR A 291 -4.22 -4.73 0.13
CA TYR A 291 -5.67 -4.57 0.17
C TYR A 291 -6.33 -5.66 -0.69
N HIS A 292 -7.60 -5.92 -0.46
CA HIS A 292 -8.38 -6.98 -1.10
C HIS A 292 -9.70 -6.43 -1.63
N GLY A 293 -10.26 -7.09 -2.64
CA GLY A 293 -11.65 -6.88 -3.08
C GLY A 293 -12.51 -8.02 -2.53
N PHE A 294 -13.52 -7.70 -1.71
CA PHE A 294 -14.30 -8.72 -1.03
C PHE A 294 -15.65 -8.23 -0.49
N GLN A 295 -16.54 -9.16 -0.26
CA GLN A 295 -17.69 -9.02 0.63
C GLN A 295 -17.56 -9.98 1.81
N TYR A 296 -16.93 -11.14 1.60
CA TYR A 296 -16.84 -12.23 2.57
C TYR A 296 -15.42 -12.48 3.01
N VAL A 297 -15.25 -12.82 4.29
CA VAL A 297 -13.99 -13.24 4.89
C VAL A 297 -14.19 -14.58 5.58
N HIS A 298 -13.39 -15.59 5.23
CA HIS A 298 -13.24 -16.81 6.00
C HIS A 298 -12.10 -16.62 6.99
N ALA A 299 -12.39 -16.75 8.28
CA ALA A 299 -11.43 -16.53 9.36
C ALA A 299 -11.10 -17.85 10.07
N ALA A 300 -10.14 -18.59 9.51
CA ALA A 300 -9.70 -19.85 10.08
C ALA A 300 -8.77 -19.64 11.28
N VAL A 301 -9.02 -20.37 12.37
CA VAL A 301 -8.22 -20.37 13.58
C VAL A 301 -7.46 -21.68 13.72
N THR A 302 -6.16 -21.60 14.05
CA THR A 302 -5.33 -22.77 14.35
C THR A 302 -4.64 -22.57 15.70
N GLY A 303 -4.73 -23.54 16.58
CA GLY A 303 -4.26 -23.44 17.96
C GLY A 303 -5.32 -22.85 18.89
N ASP A 304 -4.90 -22.43 20.08
CA ASP A 304 -5.80 -21.96 21.14
C ASP A 304 -5.95 -20.44 21.06
N CYS A 305 -6.86 -19.96 20.22
CA CYS A 305 -7.23 -18.55 20.14
C CYS A 305 -8.68 -18.36 19.71
N LYS A 306 -9.21 -17.17 19.98
CA LYS A 306 -10.59 -16.78 19.68
C LYS A 306 -10.63 -15.37 19.11
N ILE A 307 -11.31 -15.19 18.01
CA ILE A 307 -11.62 -13.87 17.43
C ILE A 307 -12.83 -13.31 18.19
N SER A 308 -12.70 -12.12 18.74
CA SER A 308 -13.79 -11.40 19.42
C SER A 308 -14.51 -10.44 18.49
N THR A 309 -13.77 -9.73 17.59
CA THR A 309 -14.37 -8.88 16.56
C THR A 309 -13.63 -9.04 15.25
N LEU A 310 -14.37 -8.89 14.14
CA LEU A 310 -13.85 -8.80 12.80
C LEU A 310 -14.52 -7.61 12.10
N GLU A 311 -13.73 -6.65 11.68
CA GLU A 311 -14.17 -5.43 11.01
C GLU A 311 -13.55 -5.37 9.62
N ALA A 312 -14.31 -4.90 8.64
CA ALA A 312 -13.81 -4.55 7.33
C ALA A 312 -13.40 -3.08 7.30
N ARG A 313 -12.16 -2.80 6.92
CA ARG A 313 -11.57 -1.47 6.77
C ARG A 313 -11.61 -1.10 5.28
N LEU A 314 -12.36 -0.07 4.92
CA LEU A 314 -12.51 0.37 3.54
C LEU A 314 -11.30 1.23 3.16
N VAL A 315 -10.59 0.86 2.09
CA VAL A 315 -9.41 1.57 1.59
C VAL A 315 -9.69 2.09 0.19
N SER A 316 -9.51 3.39 0.00
CA SER A 316 -9.56 4.05 -1.32
C SER A 316 -8.75 5.35 -1.29
N SER A 317 -8.51 5.95 -2.45
CA SER A 317 -8.06 7.34 -2.50
C SER A 317 -9.08 8.26 -1.81
N ASP A 318 -8.59 9.19 -0.98
CA ASP A 318 -9.40 10.16 -0.22
C ASP A 318 -9.92 11.28 -1.15
N LEU A 319 -10.80 10.91 -2.08
CA LEU A 319 -11.41 11.81 -3.03
C LEU A 319 -12.60 12.52 -2.37
N LYS A 320 -12.57 13.85 -2.33
CA LYS A 320 -13.67 14.64 -1.78
C LYS A 320 -14.92 14.50 -2.64
N SER A 321 -16.08 14.29 -2.01
CA SER A 321 -17.38 14.34 -2.70
C SER A 321 -17.65 15.78 -3.17
N VAL A 322 -18.03 15.93 -4.45
CA VAL A 322 -18.40 17.23 -5.07
C VAL A 322 -19.81 17.25 -5.61
N GLY A 323 -20.48 16.10 -5.63
CA GLY A 323 -21.86 15.98 -6.09
C GLY A 323 -22.72 15.15 -5.16
N SER A 324 -24.02 15.42 -5.16
CA SER A 324 -25.04 14.62 -4.49
C SER A 324 -26.25 14.45 -5.41
N PHE A 325 -26.91 13.30 -5.30
CA PHE A 325 -28.14 13.00 -6.02
C PHE A 325 -29.13 12.32 -5.07
N THR A 326 -30.35 12.81 -5.08
CA THR A 326 -31.46 12.21 -4.34
C THR A 326 -32.76 12.47 -5.13
N CYS A 327 -33.61 11.47 -5.26
CA CYS A 327 -34.92 11.59 -5.90
C CYS A 327 -35.97 10.71 -5.19
N SER A 328 -37.22 10.77 -5.64
CA SER A 328 -38.33 9.98 -5.08
C SER A 328 -38.27 8.47 -5.38
N SER A 329 -37.41 8.05 -6.31
CA SER A 329 -37.21 6.63 -6.63
C SER A 329 -36.09 6.03 -5.78
N GLU A 330 -36.44 5.16 -4.85
CA GLU A 330 -35.49 4.43 -4.00
C GLU A 330 -34.50 3.61 -4.84
N MET A 331 -34.93 3.01 -5.94
CA MET A 331 -34.08 2.26 -6.85
C MET A 331 -32.99 3.12 -7.46
N LEU A 332 -33.26 4.35 -7.88
CA LEU A 332 -32.27 5.27 -8.45
C LEU A 332 -31.31 5.78 -7.36
N ASN A 333 -31.80 6.04 -6.16
CA ASN A 333 -30.93 6.41 -5.03
C ASN A 333 -29.92 5.29 -4.71
N ARG A 334 -30.40 4.05 -4.63
CA ARG A 334 -29.52 2.87 -4.41
C ARG A 334 -28.54 2.64 -5.56
N LEU A 335 -28.96 2.86 -6.81
CA LEU A 335 -28.08 2.78 -7.97
C LEU A 335 -26.94 3.79 -7.85
N GLN A 336 -27.24 5.04 -7.51
CA GLN A 336 -26.23 6.09 -7.28
C GLN A 336 -25.24 5.70 -6.17
N ASP A 337 -25.73 5.17 -5.05
CA ASP A 337 -24.87 4.72 -3.95
C ASP A 337 -23.95 3.56 -4.37
N CYS A 338 -24.48 2.59 -5.11
CA CYS A 338 -23.68 1.48 -5.65
C CYS A 338 -22.62 1.98 -6.64
N THR A 339 -22.97 2.92 -7.53
CA THR A 339 -22.06 3.52 -8.50
C THR A 339 -20.90 4.24 -7.79
N ARG A 340 -21.20 5.06 -6.79
CA ARG A 340 -20.19 5.78 -6.00
C ARG A 340 -19.24 4.83 -5.26
N ARG A 341 -19.78 3.80 -4.63
CA ARG A 341 -18.96 2.78 -3.94
C ARG A 341 -18.10 2.00 -4.92
N SER A 342 -18.66 1.55 -6.03
CA SER A 342 -17.90 0.83 -7.06
C SER A 342 -16.77 1.66 -7.60
N TYR A 343 -16.99 2.95 -7.88
CA TYR A 343 -15.94 3.87 -8.31
C TYR A 343 -14.82 3.99 -7.28
N LEU A 344 -15.13 4.27 -6.01
CA LEU A 344 -14.12 4.37 -4.96
C LEU A 344 -13.39 3.05 -4.70
N SER A 345 -14.09 1.91 -4.81
CA SER A 345 -13.49 0.58 -4.69
C SER A 345 -12.47 0.29 -5.79
N ASN A 346 -12.56 0.99 -6.92
CA ASN A 346 -11.63 0.88 -8.04
C ASN A 346 -10.73 2.11 -8.19
N PHE A 347 -10.50 2.87 -7.09
CA PHE A 347 -9.60 4.02 -7.09
C PHE A 347 -8.68 4.00 -5.86
N THR A 348 -7.64 3.17 -5.92
CA THR A 348 -6.62 3.02 -4.87
C THR A 348 -5.29 3.57 -5.37
N GLY A 349 -5.14 4.90 -5.29
CA GLY A 349 -4.01 5.66 -5.82
C GLY A 349 -4.08 5.94 -7.32
N ILE A 350 -4.55 4.99 -8.09
CA ILE A 350 -4.78 5.03 -9.53
C ILE A 350 -6.18 4.45 -9.83
N PRO A 351 -6.80 4.78 -10.97
CA PRO A 351 -8.02 4.09 -11.40
C PRO A 351 -7.69 2.64 -11.77
N THR A 352 -8.39 1.67 -11.19
CA THR A 352 -8.15 0.24 -11.42
C THR A 352 -9.37 -0.44 -12.01
N ASP A 353 -9.15 -1.53 -12.76
CA ASP A 353 -10.20 -2.37 -13.33
C ASP A 353 -10.96 -3.16 -12.27
N CYS A 354 -10.26 -3.68 -11.28
CA CYS A 354 -10.84 -4.43 -10.18
C CYS A 354 -9.93 -4.42 -8.94
N PRO A 355 -10.51 -4.52 -7.72
CA PRO A 355 -9.72 -4.43 -6.48
C PRO A 355 -9.14 -5.76 -6.02
N HIS A 356 -9.51 -6.89 -6.64
CA HIS A 356 -9.12 -8.21 -6.17
C HIS A 356 -7.93 -8.80 -6.95
N ARG A 357 -8.11 -9.28 -8.21
CA ARG A 357 -7.11 -10.07 -8.94
C ARG A 357 -6.07 -9.23 -9.68
N GLU A 358 -6.52 -8.17 -10.40
CA GLU A 358 -5.63 -7.38 -11.27
C GLU A 358 -5.04 -6.19 -10.55
N LYS A 359 -5.89 -5.31 -10.00
CA LYS A 359 -5.50 -4.02 -9.40
C LYS A 359 -4.78 -3.11 -10.39
N ASN A 360 -4.93 -3.37 -11.68
CA ASN A 360 -4.23 -2.69 -12.76
C ASN A 360 -5.00 -1.47 -13.26
N ALA A 361 -4.29 -0.41 -13.60
CA ALA A 361 -4.90 0.76 -14.21
C ALA A 361 -5.07 0.54 -15.72
N TRP A 362 -6.09 -0.24 -16.07
CA TRP A 362 -6.52 -0.40 -17.44
C TRP A 362 -7.07 0.91 -17.99
N THR A 363 -6.51 1.37 -19.10
CA THR A 363 -6.83 2.68 -19.66
C THR A 363 -8.25 2.73 -20.23
N GLY A 364 -8.74 1.63 -20.83
CA GLY A 364 -10.12 1.51 -21.31
C GLY A 364 -11.15 1.61 -20.18
N ASP A 365 -10.91 0.92 -19.06
CA ASP A 365 -11.78 0.96 -17.88
C ASP A 365 -11.80 2.36 -17.27
N ALA A 366 -10.64 2.98 -17.15
CA ALA A 366 -10.51 4.32 -16.57
C ALA A 366 -11.25 5.38 -17.39
N GLN A 367 -11.16 5.36 -18.74
CA GLN A 367 -11.85 6.32 -19.59
C GLN A 367 -13.38 6.20 -19.51
N LEU A 368 -13.91 4.98 -19.40
CA LEU A 368 -15.35 4.75 -19.25
C LEU A 368 -15.89 5.23 -17.89
N ALA A 369 -15.03 5.23 -16.86
CA ALA A 369 -15.42 5.60 -15.51
C ALA A 369 -15.15 7.09 -15.17
N VAL A 370 -14.30 7.80 -15.93
CA VAL A 370 -13.79 9.13 -15.56
C VAL A 370 -14.92 10.16 -15.38
N GLU A 371 -15.88 10.25 -16.29
CA GLU A 371 -17.00 11.20 -16.17
C GLU A 371 -17.85 10.91 -14.91
N THR A 372 -18.20 9.65 -14.69
CA THR A 372 -18.90 9.22 -13.47
C THR A 372 -18.12 9.65 -12.22
N GLY A 373 -16.79 9.49 -12.24
CA GLY A 373 -15.92 9.93 -11.17
C GLY A 373 -15.96 11.43 -10.94
N LEU A 374 -15.77 12.23 -12.00
CA LEU A 374 -15.69 13.69 -11.90
C LEU A 374 -17.04 14.35 -11.54
N PHE A 375 -18.17 13.73 -11.90
CA PHE A 375 -19.49 14.18 -11.43
C PHE A 375 -19.68 13.96 -9.92
N ASN A 376 -19.01 13.01 -9.33
CA ASN A 376 -19.19 12.61 -7.94
C ASN A 376 -18.07 13.06 -7.02
N PHE A 377 -16.82 13.18 -7.51
CA PHE A 377 -15.62 13.36 -6.71
C PHE A 377 -14.64 14.35 -7.33
N ASP A 378 -13.88 15.04 -6.47
CA ASP A 378 -12.73 15.85 -6.90
C ASP A 378 -11.53 14.95 -7.22
N GLY A 379 -11.55 14.36 -8.42
CA GLY A 379 -10.50 13.47 -8.92
C GLY A 379 -9.43 14.15 -9.78
N ALA A 380 -9.58 15.44 -10.10
CA ALA A 380 -8.78 16.12 -11.12
C ALA A 380 -7.25 16.00 -10.89
N ARG A 381 -6.77 16.17 -9.65
CA ARG A 381 -5.34 16.05 -9.32
C ARG A 381 -4.84 14.62 -9.48
N SER A 382 -5.65 13.63 -9.10
CA SER A 382 -5.28 12.22 -9.20
C SER A 382 -5.21 11.78 -10.65
N TYR A 383 -6.17 12.16 -11.49
CA TYR A 383 -6.12 11.91 -12.93
C TYR A 383 -4.94 12.63 -13.59
N LYS A 384 -4.69 13.91 -13.26
CA LYS A 384 -3.53 14.64 -13.79
C LYS A 384 -2.22 13.93 -13.49
N GLN A 385 -2.04 13.45 -12.25
CA GLN A 385 -0.85 12.67 -11.88
C GLN A 385 -0.78 11.35 -12.64
N TRP A 386 -1.92 10.66 -12.84
CA TRP A 386 -1.96 9.41 -13.59
C TRP A 386 -1.66 9.61 -15.07
N ILE A 387 -2.15 10.70 -15.70
CA ILE A 387 -1.84 11.05 -17.10
C ILE A 387 -0.34 11.27 -17.33
N ASP A 388 0.41 11.75 -16.35
CA ASP A 388 1.88 11.82 -16.46
C ASP A 388 2.48 10.43 -16.73
N SER A 389 1.90 9.36 -16.21
CA SER A 389 2.36 8.00 -16.44
C SER A 389 2.15 7.50 -17.87
N PHE A 390 1.23 8.10 -18.65
CA PHE A 390 1.09 7.83 -20.09
C PHE A 390 2.35 8.25 -20.85
N ARG A 391 2.88 9.44 -20.53
CA ARG A 391 4.11 9.95 -21.12
C ARG A 391 5.32 9.08 -20.75
N ASP A 392 5.34 8.60 -19.51
CA ASP A 392 6.40 7.72 -18.99
C ASP A 392 6.37 6.33 -19.64
N ALA A 393 5.18 5.80 -19.96
CA ALA A 393 4.98 4.49 -20.57
C ALA A 393 5.01 4.51 -22.10
N GLN A 394 4.89 5.68 -22.75
CA GLN A 394 4.83 5.79 -24.20
C GLN A 394 6.14 5.36 -24.86
N ARG A 395 6.04 4.49 -25.86
CA ARG A 395 7.18 4.09 -26.69
C ARG A 395 7.60 5.17 -27.68
N PRO A 396 8.86 5.15 -28.19
CA PRO A 396 9.29 6.08 -29.24
C PRO A 396 8.43 6.08 -30.50
N SER A 397 7.74 4.96 -30.79
CA SER A 397 6.76 4.82 -31.89
C SER A 397 5.45 5.58 -31.65
N GLY A 398 5.23 6.12 -30.45
CA GLY A 398 3.98 6.72 -30.02
C GLY A 398 2.98 5.75 -29.37
N GLN A 399 3.22 4.43 -29.41
CA GLN A 399 2.34 3.44 -28.83
C GLN A 399 2.19 3.60 -27.32
N LEU A 400 0.96 3.42 -26.83
CA LEU A 400 0.59 3.34 -25.41
C LEU A 400 0.25 1.90 -25.03
N PRO A 401 0.52 1.48 -23.80
CA PRO A 401 0.04 0.19 -23.30
C PRO A 401 -1.39 0.33 -22.77
N GLY A 402 -2.13 -0.78 -22.72
CA GLY A 402 -3.48 -0.81 -22.16
C GLY A 402 -3.52 -0.73 -20.61
N ILE A 403 -2.37 -0.89 -19.94
CA ILE A 403 -2.20 -0.78 -18.48
C ILE A 403 -1.12 0.27 -18.21
N ILE A 404 -1.38 1.25 -17.34
CA ILE A 404 -0.45 2.34 -17.03
C ILE A 404 -0.48 2.66 -15.52
N PRO A 405 0.64 2.51 -14.76
CA PRO A 405 1.99 2.14 -15.17
C PRO A 405 2.10 0.73 -15.74
N ASN A 406 3.20 0.44 -16.44
CA ASN A 406 3.37 -0.75 -17.26
C ASN A 406 4.75 -1.41 -17.06
N ALA A 407 4.78 -2.73 -16.95
CA ALA A 407 5.99 -3.53 -16.85
C ALA A 407 6.46 -4.14 -18.19
N GLY A 408 6.24 -3.44 -19.29
CA GLY A 408 6.63 -3.90 -20.63
C GLY A 408 5.59 -4.77 -21.35
N TRP A 409 4.36 -4.83 -20.83
CA TRP A 409 3.29 -5.69 -21.32
C TRP A 409 2.15 -4.90 -21.98
N ASN A 410 1.45 -5.55 -22.93
CA ASN A 410 0.18 -5.11 -23.51
C ASN A 410 0.19 -3.77 -24.27
N TYR A 411 1.10 -3.64 -25.26
CA TYR A 411 1.11 -2.51 -26.20
C TYR A 411 0.23 -2.73 -27.45
N HIS A 412 -0.80 -3.59 -27.37
CA HIS A 412 -1.62 -4.02 -28.52
C HIS A 412 -3.12 -3.89 -28.26
N CYS A 413 -3.55 -3.11 -27.28
CA CYS A 413 -4.96 -2.99 -26.93
C CYS A 413 -5.80 -2.25 -27.98
N GLY A 414 -5.17 -1.37 -28.75
CA GLY A 414 -5.82 -0.60 -29.82
C GLY A 414 -6.62 0.62 -29.34
N PRO A 415 -7.30 1.32 -30.25
CA PRO A 415 -7.84 2.67 -30.02
C PRO A 415 -8.82 2.78 -28.86
N ALA A 416 -9.57 1.72 -28.56
CA ALA A 416 -10.54 1.73 -27.46
C ALA A 416 -9.89 1.92 -26.06
N TRP A 417 -8.64 1.53 -25.91
CA TRP A 417 -7.84 1.79 -24.69
C TRP A 417 -6.98 3.04 -24.83
N ASP A 418 -6.37 3.26 -26.02
CA ASP A 418 -5.44 4.35 -26.24
C ASP A 418 -6.11 5.73 -26.15
N CYS A 419 -7.42 5.84 -26.44
CA CYS A 419 -8.17 7.11 -26.39
C CYS A 419 -8.33 7.66 -24.95
N ALA A 420 -8.05 6.90 -23.91
CA ALA A 420 -8.05 7.39 -22.52
C ALA A 420 -7.13 8.60 -22.28
N LEU A 421 -6.14 8.83 -23.13
CA LEU A 421 -5.27 10.02 -23.05
C LEU A 421 -6.02 11.30 -23.43
N PHE A 422 -7.12 11.21 -24.20
CA PHE A 422 -7.83 12.35 -24.78
C PHE A 422 -9.19 12.62 -24.11
N VAL A 423 -9.66 11.74 -23.24
CA VAL A 423 -10.89 11.87 -22.47
C VAL A 423 -10.62 12.46 -21.09
#